data_6f90abe4c73b24f91738ecea593b6d43
#
_entry.id   6f90abe4c73b24f91738ecea593b6d43
#
_cell.length_a   1.000
_cell.length_b   1.000
_cell.length_c   1.000
_cell.angle_alpha   90.00
_cell.angle_beta   90.00
_cell.angle_gamma   90.00
#
_symmetry.space_group_name_H-M   'P 1'
#
loop_
_entity.id
_entity.type
_entity.pdbx_description
1 polymer ?
#
loop_
_entity_poly.entity_id
_entity_poly.type
_entity_poly.pdbx_seq_one_letter_code
_entity_poly.pdbx_strand_id
1 'polypeptide(L)'
;MNTVKDLLEVLLLKKKQGFFIGKSETVGSSNVFGGQVLAQSLNAAYRTITNGRILHSLHSYFLEPGDLNKPIHYIVDDTRDGGSFSTRRVTAVQGDKTIFILAASFHKIEFGFEHFRKMERIITPPEELTSWSELAEKNGNFMPFKLKSFLSVERPIEFKPTNILNLSSDTDLPPKMDVWFKLKGDIPNLTIEIKHQILTYISDYNLLWSSILPHMKKISFSDIQMASLDHAMWFYRDFDFTDWLLYSIESPNSANARGVAQGHIYTRKGI
;
A
#
# COMPACT_ATOMS: atom_id res chain seq x y z
N MET A 1 7.93 0.13 14.23
CA MET A 1 7.74 1.34 13.39
C MET A 1 6.41 1.97 13.79
N ASN A 2 6.46 2.97 14.69
CA ASN A 2 5.26 3.46 15.39
C ASN A 2 4.92 4.92 15.04
N THR A 3 5.87 5.65 14.47
CA THR A 3 5.73 7.07 14.12
C THR A 3 5.91 7.32 12.63
N VAL A 4 5.41 8.46 12.13
CA VAL A 4 5.65 8.92 10.75
C VAL A 4 7.15 9.08 10.50
N LYS A 5 7.92 9.52 11.50
CA LYS A 5 9.37 9.64 11.40
C LYS A 5 10.03 8.27 11.14
N ASP A 6 9.61 7.22 11.87
CA ASP A 6 10.13 5.87 11.64
C ASP A 6 9.80 5.39 10.22
N LEU A 7 8.59 5.67 9.73
CA LEU A 7 8.21 5.32 8.36
C LEU A 7 9.11 6.03 7.34
N LEU A 8 9.33 7.33 7.49
CA LEU A 8 10.23 8.09 6.62
C LEU A 8 11.67 7.56 6.66
N GLU A 9 12.17 7.16 7.84
CA GLU A 9 13.49 6.54 7.98
C GLU A 9 13.60 5.18 7.29
N VAL A 10 12.53 4.38 7.30
CA VAL A 10 12.46 3.11 6.57
C VAL A 10 12.44 3.33 5.07
N LEU A 11 11.74 4.37 4.60
CA LEU A 11 11.68 4.71 3.16
C LEU A 11 12.98 5.34 2.64
N LEU A 12 13.81 5.88 3.53
CA LEU A 12 15.06 6.53 3.15
C LEU A 12 16.12 5.51 2.72
N LEU A 13 16.63 5.67 1.50
CA LEU A 13 17.66 4.81 0.94
C LEU A 13 19.06 5.42 1.05
N LYS A 14 20.07 4.57 1.27
CA LYS A 14 21.49 4.96 1.17
C LYS A 14 21.95 4.81 -0.27
N LYS A 15 22.43 5.89 -0.90
CA LYS A 15 23.00 5.82 -2.25
C LYS A 15 24.41 5.19 -2.22
N LYS A 16 24.65 4.25 -3.12
CA LYS A 16 25.98 3.68 -3.43
C LYS A 16 26.24 3.87 -4.92
N GLN A 17 27.47 3.52 -5.35
CA GLN A 17 27.79 3.56 -6.78
C GLN A 17 26.96 2.50 -7.53
N GLY A 18 26.07 2.94 -8.41
CA GLY A 18 25.23 2.08 -9.25
C GLY A 18 23.93 1.53 -8.63
N PHE A 19 23.67 1.73 -7.32
CA PHE A 19 22.47 1.23 -6.66
C PHE A 19 22.10 1.99 -5.37
N PHE A 20 20.93 1.69 -4.81
CA PHE A 20 20.49 2.20 -3.51
C PHE A 20 20.29 1.03 -2.54
N ILE A 21 20.49 1.27 -1.24
CA ILE A 21 20.33 0.27 -0.18
C ILE A 21 19.19 0.71 0.75
N GLY A 22 18.22 -0.18 0.94
CA GLY A 22 17.15 -0.05 1.92
C GLY A 22 17.25 -1.07 3.05
N LYS A 23 16.66 -0.74 4.20
CA LYS A 23 16.45 -1.68 5.30
C LYS A 23 15.32 -2.64 4.94
N SER A 24 15.22 -3.75 5.68
CA SER A 24 14.14 -4.74 5.57
C SER A 24 13.35 -4.73 6.88
N GLU A 25 12.05 -4.43 6.80
CA GLU A 25 11.15 -4.36 7.96
C GLU A 25 9.87 -5.14 7.68
N THR A 26 9.15 -5.48 8.74
CA THR A 26 7.88 -6.20 8.66
C THR A 26 6.76 -5.42 9.35
N VAL A 27 5.54 -5.74 8.98
CA VAL A 27 4.30 -5.28 9.65
C VAL A 27 3.63 -6.39 10.45
N GLY A 28 4.41 -7.39 10.90
CA GLY A 28 3.95 -8.52 11.68
C GLY A 28 3.91 -9.85 10.91
N SER A 29 4.51 -9.90 9.71
CA SER A 29 4.72 -11.13 8.94
C SER A 29 6.15 -11.66 9.08
N SER A 30 6.41 -12.88 8.60
CA SER A 30 7.76 -13.48 8.55
C SER A 30 8.66 -12.90 7.45
N ASN A 31 8.12 -12.11 6.54
CA ASN A 31 8.81 -11.56 5.38
C ASN A 31 8.76 -10.03 5.39
N VAL A 32 9.60 -9.42 4.56
CA VAL A 32 9.54 -7.98 4.31
C VAL A 32 8.14 -7.60 3.77
N PHE A 33 7.61 -6.50 4.27
CA PHE A 33 6.32 -5.99 3.82
C PHE A 33 6.38 -5.53 2.35
N GLY A 34 5.43 -5.99 1.52
CA GLY A 34 5.42 -5.66 0.09
C GLY A 34 5.30 -4.17 -0.17
N GLY A 35 4.45 -3.46 0.59
CA GLY A 35 4.32 -2.00 0.51
C GLY A 35 5.61 -1.25 0.79
N GLN A 36 6.51 -1.80 1.64
CA GLN A 36 7.82 -1.23 1.86
C GLN A 36 8.70 -1.36 0.61
N VAL A 37 8.73 -2.54 -0.01
CA VAL A 37 9.54 -2.78 -1.22
C VAL A 37 9.06 -1.90 -2.37
N LEU A 38 7.74 -1.77 -2.52
CA LEU A 38 7.09 -0.85 -3.46
C LEU A 38 7.56 0.59 -3.25
N ALA A 39 7.41 1.11 -2.03
CA ALA A 39 7.71 2.50 -1.71
C ALA A 39 9.23 2.82 -1.79
N GLN A 40 10.08 1.90 -1.35
CA GLN A 40 11.54 2.03 -1.50
C GLN A 40 11.97 1.98 -2.96
N SER A 41 11.36 1.11 -3.79
CA SER A 41 11.60 1.09 -5.24
C SER A 41 11.21 2.41 -5.89
N LEU A 42 10.07 2.98 -5.49
CA LEU A 42 9.63 4.30 -5.95
C LEU A 42 10.58 5.41 -5.49
N ASN A 43 11.10 5.36 -4.24
CA ASN A 43 12.12 6.29 -3.76
C ASN A 43 13.37 6.23 -4.65
N ALA A 44 13.85 5.02 -4.95
CA ALA A 44 15.01 4.84 -5.83
C ALA A 44 14.79 5.46 -7.22
N ALA A 45 13.61 5.21 -7.81
CA ALA A 45 13.22 5.78 -9.11
C ALA A 45 13.16 7.30 -9.07
N TYR A 46 12.49 7.91 -8.08
CA TYR A 46 12.41 9.38 -7.94
C TYR A 46 13.80 10.04 -7.85
N ARG A 47 14.76 9.39 -7.20
CA ARG A 47 16.12 9.94 -7.04
C ARG A 47 16.95 9.97 -8.31
N THR A 48 16.44 9.42 -9.41
CA THR A 48 17.03 9.49 -10.76
C THR A 48 16.25 10.41 -11.70
N ILE A 49 15.08 10.91 -11.25
CA ILE A 49 14.27 11.85 -12.03
C ILE A 49 14.81 13.27 -11.88
N THR A 50 14.90 13.97 -12.99
CA THR A 50 15.27 15.39 -13.07
C THR A 50 14.07 16.21 -13.55
N ASN A 51 14.18 17.54 -13.44
CA ASN A 51 13.23 18.49 -14.05
C ASN A 51 11.80 18.50 -13.47
N GLY A 52 11.61 18.16 -12.17
CA GLY A 52 10.33 18.33 -11.46
C GLY A 52 9.18 17.48 -12.00
N ARG A 53 9.47 16.37 -12.70
CA ARG A 53 8.45 15.41 -13.11
C ARG A 53 7.93 14.63 -11.91
N ILE A 54 6.62 14.41 -11.87
CA ILE A 54 5.94 13.67 -10.82
C ILE A 54 5.44 12.31 -11.34
N LEU A 55 5.36 11.34 -10.44
CA LEU A 55 4.80 10.02 -10.74
C LEU A 55 3.34 10.14 -11.19
N HIS A 56 2.98 9.45 -12.27
CA HIS A 56 1.58 9.27 -12.66
C HIS A 56 1.14 7.80 -12.68
N SER A 57 2.08 6.84 -12.80
CA SER A 57 1.75 5.42 -12.71
C SER A 57 2.96 4.57 -12.35
N LEU A 58 2.68 3.42 -11.73
CA LEU A 58 3.64 2.34 -11.50
C LEU A 58 2.98 0.97 -11.72
N HIS A 59 3.81 -0.02 -12.11
CA HIS A 59 3.43 -1.42 -12.28
C HIS A 59 4.57 -2.30 -11.77
N SER A 60 4.23 -3.35 -11.05
CA SER A 60 5.25 -4.16 -10.37
C SER A 60 4.85 -5.62 -10.22
N TYR A 61 5.87 -6.49 -10.01
CA TYR A 61 5.70 -7.90 -9.68
C TYR A 61 6.53 -8.26 -8.46
N PHE A 62 5.92 -9.00 -7.54
CA PHE A 62 6.59 -9.66 -6.42
C PHE A 62 7.03 -11.04 -6.90
N LEU A 63 8.33 -11.34 -6.80
CA LEU A 63 8.93 -12.56 -7.37
C LEU A 63 9.31 -13.56 -6.29
N GLU A 64 9.88 -13.07 -5.18
CA GLU A 64 10.34 -13.89 -4.06
C GLU A 64 10.05 -13.21 -2.71
N PRO A 65 9.85 -13.96 -1.64
CA PRO A 65 9.71 -13.39 -0.30
C PRO A 65 11.00 -12.68 0.13
N GLY A 66 10.85 -11.45 0.65
CA GLY A 66 11.98 -10.69 1.18
C GLY A 66 12.44 -11.19 2.55
N ASP A 67 13.75 -11.41 2.74
CA ASP A 67 14.41 -11.82 3.97
C ASP A 67 14.63 -10.59 4.89
N LEU A 68 14.12 -10.64 6.12
CA LEU A 68 14.24 -9.56 7.10
C LEU A 68 15.68 -9.32 7.58
N ASN A 69 16.56 -10.31 7.44
CA ASN A 69 17.95 -10.25 7.89
C ASN A 69 18.92 -9.68 6.85
N LYS A 70 18.43 -9.38 5.63
CA LYS A 70 19.26 -8.88 4.54
C LYS A 70 18.79 -7.50 4.09
N PRO A 71 19.70 -6.56 3.80
CA PRO A 71 19.33 -5.31 3.15
C PRO A 71 18.81 -5.58 1.72
N ILE A 72 18.00 -4.65 1.21
CA ILE A 72 17.52 -4.71 -0.17
C ILE A 72 18.34 -3.74 -1.01
N HIS A 73 18.84 -4.20 -2.14
CA HIS A 73 19.55 -3.40 -3.13
C HIS A 73 18.59 -3.04 -4.27
N TYR A 74 18.43 -1.75 -4.55
CA TYR A 74 17.57 -1.22 -5.62
C TYR A 74 18.45 -0.72 -6.76
N ILE A 75 18.38 -1.38 -7.90
CA ILE A 75 19.08 -1.04 -9.13
C ILE A 75 18.10 -0.34 -10.04
N VAL A 76 18.40 0.89 -10.45
CA VAL A 76 17.53 1.70 -11.31
C VAL A 76 18.12 1.73 -12.72
N ASP A 77 17.29 1.41 -13.70
CA ASP A 77 17.53 1.58 -15.12
C ASP A 77 16.76 2.81 -15.63
N ASP A 78 17.49 3.78 -16.15
CA ASP A 78 16.97 4.99 -16.76
C ASP A 78 16.44 4.68 -18.17
N THR A 79 15.32 3.94 -18.21
CA THR A 79 14.77 3.34 -19.45
C THR A 79 14.45 4.39 -20.52
N ARG A 80 13.94 5.57 -20.11
CA ARG A 80 13.60 6.66 -21.04
C ARG A 80 13.56 8.02 -20.36
N ASP A 81 14.07 9.05 -21.04
CA ASP A 81 13.84 10.45 -20.77
C ASP A 81 13.39 11.14 -22.06
N GLY A 82 12.07 11.40 -22.17
CA GLY A 82 11.45 12.09 -23.29
C GLY A 82 11.15 13.57 -22.99
N GLY A 83 10.42 14.23 -23.88
CA GLY A 83 10.01 15.62 -23.71
C GLY A 83 9.11 15.86 -22.50
N SER A 84 8.00 15.10 -22.37
CA SER A 84 7.03 15.21 -21.26
C SER A 84 7.11 14.07 -20.27
N PHE A 85 7.55 12.87 -20.66
CA PHE A 85 7.57 11.66 -19.83
C PHE A 85 8.98 11.12 -19.59
N SER A 86 9.19 10.55 -18.39
CA SER A 86 10.34 9.71 -18.05
C SER A 86 9.87 8.35 -17.55
N THR A 87 10.61 7.30 -17.87
CA THR A 87 10.33 5.94 -17.38
C THR A 87 11.56 5.39 -16.66
N ARG A 88 11.34 4.77 -15.52
CA ARG A 88 12.36 4.08 -14.73
C ARG A 88 11.93 2.64 -14.49
N ARG A 89 12.88 1.72 -14.62
CA ARG A 89 12.72 0.35 -14.15
C ARG A 89 13.59 0.15 -12.92
N VAL A 90 13.03 -0.44 -11.89
CA VAL A 90 13.73 -0.75 -10.65
C VAL A 90 13.72 -2.25 -10.43
N THR A 91 14.88 -2.82 -10.15
CA THR A 91 15.06 -4.21 -9.73
C THR A 91 15.50 -4.22 -8.28
N ALA A 92 14.72 -4.85 -7.40
CA ALA A 92 15.07 -5.04 -6.00
C ALA A 92 15.69 -6.43 -5.80
N VAL A 93 16.87 -6.47 -5.18
CA VAL A 93 17.70 -7.69 -5.05
C VAL A 93 18.10 -7.89 -3.59
N GLN A 94 18.06 -9.14 -3.12
CA GLN A 94 18.65 -9.57 -1.85
C GLN A 94 19.61 -10.74 -2.10
N GLY A 95 20.92 -10.54 -1.84
CA GLY A 95 21.94 -11.50 -2.24
C GLY A 95 22.01 -11.65 -3.77
N ASP A 96 21.80 -12.86 -4.25
CA ASP A 96 21.75 -13.24 -5.68
C ASP A 96 20.33 -13.31 -6.26
N LYS A 97 19.28 -13.05 -5.44
CA LYS A 97 17.86 -13.18 -5.84
C LYS A 97 17.22 -11.85 -6.15
N THR A 98 16.59 -11.75 -7.30
CA THR A 98 15.63 -10.68 -7.58
C THR A 98 14.33 -10.97 -6.86
N ILE A 99 13.98 -10.13 -5.89
CA ILE A 99 12.76 -10.30 -5.09
C ILE A 99 11.57 -9.52 -5.64
N PHE A 100 11.83 -8.46 -6.41
CA PHE A 100 10.80 -7.55 -6.91
C PHE A 100 11.28 -6.74 -8.11
N ILE A 101 10.35 -6.40 -9.00
CA ILE A 101 10.58 -5.50 -10.13
C ILE A 101 9.47 -4.47 -10.22
N LEU A 102 9.83 -3.24 -10.64
CA LEU A 102 8.89 -2.13 -10.80
C LEU A 102 9.24 -1.33 -12.05
N ALA A 103 8.21 -0.92 -12.80
CA ALA A 103 8.29 0.13 -13.81
C ALA A 103 7.46 1.33 -13.36
N ALA A 104 8.06 2.52 -13.33
CA ALA A 104 7.42 3.77 -12.93
C ALA A 104 7.50 4.80 -14.04
N SER A 105 6.41 5.51 -14.30
CA SER A 105 6.33 6.56 -15.31
C SER A 105 6.03 7.91 -14.66
N PHE A 106 6.80 8.91 -15.05
CA PHE A 106 6.78 10.27 -14.50
C PHE A 106 6.44 11.27 -15.61
N HIS A 107 5.70 12.30 -15.27
CA HIS A 107 5.17 13.28 -16.21
C HIS A 107 5.42 14.70 -15.72
N LYS A 108 5.64 15.65 -16.63
CA LYS A 108 5.58 17.08 -16.33
C LYS A 108 4.15 17.47 -15.97
N ILE A 109 3.99 18.43 -15.07
CA ILE A 109 2.68 19.02 -14.81
C ILE A 109 2.26 19.82 -16.05
N GLU A 110 1.15 19.43 -16.65
CA GLU A 110 0.56 20.06 -17.85
C GLU A 110 -0.95 20.26 -17.64
N PHE A 111 -1.50 21.35 -18.19
CA PHE A 111 -2.94 21.57 -18.17
C PHE A 111 -3.63 20.73 -19.24
N GLY A 112 -4.82 20.22 -18.94
CA GLY A 112 -5.60 19.38 -19.86
C GLY A 112 -7.06 19.29 -19.44
N PHE A 113 -7.83 18.45 -20.16
CA PHE A 113 -9.20 18.15 -19.78
C PHE A 113 -9.22 17.26 -18.53
N GLU A 114 -10.19 17.52 -17.64
CA GLU A 114 -10.33 16.78 -16.39
C GLU A 114 -11.73 16.19 -16.26
N HIS A 115 -11.77 14.95 -15.81
CA HIS A 115 -12.96 14.32 -15.28
C HIS A 115 -12.53 13.26 -14.25
N PHE A 116 -13.43 12.87 -13.36
CA PHE A 116 -13.21 11.79 -12.39
C PHE A 116 -14.55 11.20 -11.96
N ARG A 117 -14.49 9.94 -11.55
CA ARG A 117 -15.63 9.29 -10.93
C ARG A 117 -15.72 9.77 -9.47
N LYS A 118 -16.79 10.50 -9.16
CA LYS A 118 -17.08 10.85 -7.75
C LYS A 118 -17.42 9.60 -6.96
N MET A 119 -17.16 9.64 -5.67
CA MET A 119 -17.66 8.64 -4.75
C MET A 119 -19.20 8.67 -4.74
N GLU A 120 -19.86 7.61 -5.22
CA GLU A 120 -21.31 7.59 -5.48
C GLU A 120 -22.15 7.27 -4.23
N ARG A 121 -21.53 6.90 -3.11
CA ARG A 121 -22.23 6.48 -1.90
C ARG A 121 -21.81 7.27 -0.69
N ILE A 122 -22.77 7.41 0.24
CA ILE A 122 -22.49 7.98 1.56
C ILE A 122 -21.75 6.92 2.35
N ILE A 123 -20.57 7.27 2.83
CA ILE A 123 -19.74 6.43 3.70
C ILE A 123 -19.78 7.00 5.11
N THR A 124 -19.95 6.15 6.10
CA THR A 124 -19.89 6.53 7.52
C THR A 124 -18.59 7.28 7.79
N PRO A 125 -18.64 8.47 8.38
CA PRO A 125 -17.45 9.28 8.63
C PRO A 125 -16.53 8.61 9.67
N PRO A 126 -15.21 8.83 9.58
CA PRO A 126 -14.25 8.14 10.43
C PRO A 126 -14.38 8.44 11.92
N GLU A 127 -15.02 9.55 12.29
CA GLU A 127 -15.29 9.92 13.67
C GLU A 127 -16.26 8.97 14.38
N GLU A 128 -17.14 8.32 13.62
CA GLU A 128 -18.14 7.36 14.12
C GLU A 128 -17.62 5.92 14.11
N LEU A 129 -16.41 5.68 13.62
CA LEU A 129 -15.86 4.35 13.41
C LEU A 129 -14.79 3.98 14.43
N THR A 130 -14.70 2.70 14.72
CA THR A 130 -13.69 2.09 15.60
C THR A 130 -12.43 1.75 14.79
N SER A 131 -11.26 2.07 15.33
CA SER A 131 -9.97 1.75 14.70
C SER A 131 -9.61 0.26 14.81
N TRP A 132 -8.64 -0.20 14.03
CA TRP A 132 -8.13 -1.56 14.11
C TRP A 132 -7.61 -1.94 15.49
N SER A 133 -6.86 -1.05 16.14
CA SER A 133 -6.34 -1.27 17.49
C SER A 133 -7.45 -1.43 18.51
N GLU A 134 -8.45 -0.54 18.47
CA GLU A 134 -9.62 -0.62 19.34
C GLU A 134 -10.47 -1.89 19.08
N LEU A 135 -10.61 -2.31 17.80
CA LEU A 135 -11.29 -3.56 17.45
C LEU A 135 -10.55 -4.77 18.02
N ALA A 136 -9.21 -4.79 17.93
CA ALA A 136 -8.39 -5.86 18.49
C ALA A 136 -8.48 -5.91 20.01
N GLU A 137 -8.57 -4.76 20.68
CA GLU A 137 -8.71 -4.66 22.13
C GLU A 137 -10.10 -5.13 22.59
N LYS A 138 -11.16 -4.62 21.97
CA LYS A 138 -12.56 -4.91 22.37
C LYS A 138 -12.99 -6.34 22.02
N ASN A 139 -12.58 -6.86 20.87
CA ASN A 139 -13.08 -8.12 20.32
C ASN A 139 -12.00 -9.22 20.19
N GLY A 140 -10.79 -8.97 20.68
CA GLY A 140 -9.64 -9.84 20.44
C GLY A 140 -9.78 -11.26 21.00
N ASN A 141 -10.67 -11.51 21.96
CA ASN A 141 -10.95 -12.84 22.49
C ASN A 141 -11.80 -13.71 21.53
N PHE A 142 -12.49 -13.10 20.60
CA PHE A 142 -13.34 -13.75 19.60
C PHE A 142 -12.72 -13.77 18.19
N MET A 143 -11.52 -13.22 18.04
CA MET A 143 -10.81 -13.17 16.78
C MET A 143 -9.77 -14.29 16.62
N PRO A 144 -9.56 -14.81 15.41
CA PRO A 144 -8.40 -15.66 15.13
C PRO A 144 -7.10 -14.97 15.54
N PHE A 145 -6.18 -15.72 16.15
CA PHE A 145 -4.93 -15.18 16.69
C PHE A 145 -4.14 -14.33 15.66
N LYS A 146 -4.01 -14.84 14.43
CA LYS A 146 -3.31 -14.13 13.35
C LYS A 146 -3.95 -12.76 13.03
N LEU A 147 -5.28 -12.69 13.00
CA LEU A 147 -6.00 -11.45 12.76
C LEU A 147 -5.82 -10.47 13.93
N LYS A 148 -6.01 -10.95 15.17
CA LYS A 148 -5.76 -10.13 16.35
C LYS A 148 -4.35 -9.56 16.36
N SER A 149 -3.34 -10.41 16.15
CA SER A 149 -1.94 -10.00 16.09
C SER A 149 -1.71 -8.94 15.03
N PHE A 150 -2.25 -9.11 13.82
CA PHE A 150 -2.11 -8.13 12.74
C PHE A 150 -2.77 -6.79 13.08
N LEU A 151 -3.98 -6.79 13.64
CA LEU A 151 -4.69 -5.55 14.00
C LEU A 151 -4.03 -4.82 15.18
N SER A 152 -3.40 -5.56 16.10
CA SER A 152 -2.73 -5.01 17.31
C SER A 152 -1.34 -4.44 17.03
N VAL A 153 -0.75 -4.69 15.85
CA VAL A 153 0.57 -4.11 15.52
C VAL A 153 0.47 -2.60 15.52
N GLU A 154 1.29 -1.94 16.32
CA GLU A 154 1.42 -0.49 16.26
C GLU A 154 2.04 -0.05 14.94
N ARG A 155 1.45 0.98 14.36
CA ARG A 155 1.89 1.55 13.07
C ARG A 155 1.60 3.05 13.00
N PRO A 156 2.34 3.79 12.17
CA PRO A 156 2.15 5.24 12.01
C PRO A 156 0.87 5.62 11.26
N ILE A 157 0.05 4.63 10.92
CA ILE A 157 -1.19 4.78 10.16
C ILE A 157 -2.34 4.31 11.02
N GLU A 158 -3.38 5.10 11.11
CA GLU A 158 -4.66 4.71 11.70
C GLU A 158 -5.58 4.20 10.60
N PHE A 159 -6.19 3.03 10.81
CA PHE A 159 -7.18 2.43 9.92
C PHE A 159 -8.51 2.28 10.64
N LYS A 160 -9.59 2.71 10.01
CA LYS A 160 -10.96 2.57 10.50
C LYS A 160 -11.85 1.95 9.41
N PRO A 161 -12.13 0.64 9.48
CA PRO A 161 -13.01 -0.01 8.52
C PRO A 161 -14.45 0.48 8.71
N THR A 162 -15.18 0.68 7.62
CA THR A 162 -16.58 1.11 7.67
C THR A 162 -17.52 -0.02 8.09
N ASN A 163 -17.12 -1.26 7.81
CA ASN A 163 -17.85 -2.46 8.19
C ASN A 163 -16.98 -3.30 9.11
N ILE A 164 -17.43 -3.53 10.33
CA ILE A 164 -16.85 -4.56 11.19
C ILE A 164 -17.25 -5.90 10.59
N LEU A 165 -16.25 -6.71 10.23
CA LEU A 165 -16.49 -8.04 9.70
C LEU A 165 -17.21 -8.88 10.76
N ASN A 166 -18.49 -9.15 10.56
CA ASN A 166 -19.21 -10.11 11.39
C ASN A 166 -18.85 -11.52 10.93
N LEU A 167 -17.75 -12.05 11.47
CA LEU A 167 -17.26 -13.40 11.17
C LEU A 167 -18.25 -14.52 11.63
N SER A 168 -19.21 -14.17 12.49
CA SER A 168 -20.26 -15.07 12.97
C SER A 168 -21.54 -15.02 12.13
N SER A 169 -21.58 -14.18 11.09
CA SER A 169 -22.75 -14.06 10.21
C SER A 169 -22.99 -15.35 9.42
N ASP A 170 -24.22 -15.76 9.26
CA ASP A 170 -24.61 -16.91 8.41
C ASP A 170 -24.60 -16.59 6.90
N THR A 171 -24.41 -15.33 6.51
CA THR A 171 -24.30 -14.90 5.11
C THR A 171 -22.86 -14.76 4.65
N ASP A 172 -22.58 -15.05 3.38
CA ASP A 172 -21.28 -14.76 2.78
C ASP A 172 -21.04 -13.25 2.77
N LEU A 173 -19.81 -12.85 3.06
CA LEU A 173 -19.43 -11.43 3.06
C LEU A 173 -19.25 -10.94 1.61
N PRO A 174 -19.63 -9.70 1.28
CA PRO A 174 -19.40 -9.16 -0.05
C PRO A 174 -17.90 -8.97 -0.30
N PRO A 175 -17.42 -9.10 -1.56
CA PRO A 175 -16.02 -8.88 -1.93
C PRO A 175 -15.65 -7.39 -1.96
N LYS A 176 -16.06 -6.66 -0.93
CA LYS A 176 -15.91 -5.19 -0.85
C LYS A 176 -15.51 -4.77 0.56
N MET A 177 -14.62 -3.78 0.62
CA MET A 177 -14.16 -3.20 1.88
C MET A 177 -13.90 -1.71 1.68
N ASP A 178 -14.39 -0.89 2.60
CA ASP A 178 -14.06 0.53 2.69
C ASP A 178 -13.32 0.77 4.00
N VAL A 179 -12.17 1.42 3.91
CA VAL A 179 -11.33 1.69 5.07
C VAL A 179 -10.83 3.12 5.02
N TRP A 180 -11.19 3.91 6.03
CA TRP A 180 -10.57 5.20 6.25
C TRP A 180 -9.17 5.01 6.81
N PHE A 181 -8.24 5.81 6.33
CA PHE A 181 -6.89 5.83 6.90
C PHE A 181 -6.33 7.26 6.95
N LYS A 182 -5.45 7.49 7.92
CA LYS A 182 -4.63 8.71 8.03
C LYS A 182 -3.31 8.41 8.72
N LEU A 183 -2.34 9.29 8.58
CA LEU A 183 -1.13 9.25 9.40
C LEU A 183 -1.42 9.70 10.83
N LYS A 184 -0.73 9.11 11.81
CA LYS A 184 -0.84 9.44 13.24
C LYS A 184 0.26 10.40 13.69
N GLY A 185 -0.07 11.26 14.67
CA GLY A 185 0.89 12.17 15.28
C GLY A 185 1.23 13.37 14.41
N ASP A 186 2.39 13.96 14.67
CA ASP A 186 2.85 15.14 13.94
C ASP A 186 3.35 14.76 12.54
N ILE A 187 2.72 15.34 11.54
CA ILE A 187 3.05 15.11 10.14
C ILE A 187 3.90 16.29 9.65
N PRO A 188 5.16 16.07 9.25
CA PRO A 188 5.98 17.13 8.69
C PRO A 188 5.43 17.60 7.34
N ASN A 189 5.89 18.75 6.86
CA ASN A 189 5.55 19.18 5.50
C ASN A 189 6.15 18.18 4.49
N LEU A 190 5.28 17.43 3.82
CA LEU A 190 5.65 16.37 2.89
C LEU A 190 5.65 16.89 1.46
N THR A 191 6.74 16.67 0.72
CA THR A 191 6.76 16.91 -0.73
C THR A 191 5.87 15.87 -1.44
N ILE A 192 5.46 16.17 -2.68
CA ILE A 192 4.61 15.26 -3.46
C ILE A 192 5.26 13.89 -3.67
N GLU A 193 6.58 13.84 -3.84
CA GLU A 193 7.34 12.61 -3.99
C GLU A 193 7.25 11.73 -2.75
N ILE A 194 7.35 12.33 -1.56
CA ILE A 194 7.22 11.62 -0.28
C ILE A 194 5.77 11.18 -0.07
N LYS A 195 4.79 12.03 -0.39
CA LYS A 195 3.36 11.65 -0.34
C LYS A 195 3.09 10.41 -1.21
N HIS A 196 3.60 10.38 -2.44
CA HIS A 196 3.46 9.23 -3.33
C HIS A 196 4.10 7.97 -2.76
N GLN A 197 5.28 8.05 -2.16
CA GLN A 197 5.94 6.92 -1.52
C GLN A 197 5.14 6.38 -0.33
N ILE A 198 4.64 7.26 0.54
CA ILE A 198 3.80 6.88 1.68
C ILE A 198 2.49 6.26 1.20
N LEU A 199 1.83 6.84 0.19
CA LEU A 199 0.59 6.29 -0.37
C LEU A 199 0.83 4.92 -1.00
N THR A 200 1.94 4.74 -1.70
CA THR A 200 2.37 3.45 -2.26
C THR A 200 2.62 2.42 -1.16
N TYR A 201 3.23 2.82 -0.03
CA TYR A 201 3.39 1.95 1.14
C TYR A 201 2.03 1.54 1.72
N ILE A 202 1.09 2.48 1.86
CA ILE A 202 -0.24 2.24 2.46
C ILE A 202 -1.11 1.39 1.54
N SER A 203 -0.99 1.53 0.23
CA SER A 203 -1.85 0.87 -0.76
C SER A 203 -1.77 -0.66 -0.73
N ASP A 204 -0.68 -1.23 -0.21
CA ASP A 204 -0.53 -2.69 -0.07
C ASP A 204 -1.28 -3.25 1.16
N TYR A 205 -1.83 -2.39 2.03
CA TYR A 205 -2.73 -2.85 3.08
C TYR A 205 -4.13 -3.12 2.53
N ASN A 206 -4.81 -4.09 3.11
CA ASN A 206 -6.24 -4.41 2.90
C ASN A 206 -6.62 -5.09 1.58
N LEU A 207 -5.88 -4.94 0.48
CA LEU A 207 -6.27 -5.48 -0.84
C LEU A 207 -6.56 -6.99 -0.81
N LEU A 208 -5.66 -7.78 -0.25
CA LEU A 208 -5.80 -9.25 -0.19
C LEU A 208 -7.09 -9.70 0.51
N TRP A 209 -7.53 -8.96 1.52
CA TRP A 209 -8.73 -9.31 2.29
C TRP A 209 -9.99 -9.28 1.44
N SER A 210 -10.15 -8.33 0.53
CA SER A 210 -11.35 -8.19 -0.29
C SER A 210 -11.64 -9.43 -1.14
N SER A 211 -10.60 -10.12 -1.62
CA SER A 211 -10.73 -11.35 -2.42
C SER A 211 -11.07 -12.58 -1.61
N ILE A 212 -10.87 -12.55 -0.28
CA ILE A 212 -11.11 -13.67 0.61
C ILE A 212 -12.46 -13.56 1.31
N LEU A 213 -12.97 -12.35 1.52
CA LEU A 213 -14.21 -12.11 2.26
C LEU A 213 -15.36 -13.04 1.87
N PRO A 214 -15.67 -13.31 0.59
CA PRO A 214 -16.75 -14.23 0.20
C PRO A 214 -16.50 -15.68 0.59
N HIS A 215 -15.28 -16.03 0.95
CA HIS A 215 -14.87 -17.40 1.23
C HIS A 215 -14.58 -17.66 2.72
N MET A 216 -14.69 -16.64 3.56
CA MET A 216 -14.29 -16.67 4.97
C MET A 216 -14.90 -17.83 5.78
N LYS A 217 -16.11 -18.26 5.43
CA LYS A 217 -16.77 -19.40 6.07
C LYS A 217 -16.21 -20.77 5.69
N LYS A 218 -15.60 -20.85 4.50
CA LYS A 218 -15.13 -22.10 3.89
C LYS A 218 -13.66 -22.35 4.16
N ILE A 219 -12.97 -21.38 4.76
CA ILE A 219 -11.51 -21.39 4.89
C ILE A 219 -11.11 -21.24 6.36
N SER A 220 -10.08 -21.96 6.75
CA SER A 220 -9.37 -21.68 7.99
C SER A 220 -8.20 -20.76 7.68
N PHE A 221 -8.02 -19.71 8.50
CA PHE A 221 -6.86 -18.80 8.38
C PHE A 221 -5.51 -19.51 8.52
N SER A 222 -5.48 -20.69 9.16
CA SER A 222 -4.28 -21.52 9.26
C SER A 222 -3.89 -22.14 7.93
N ASP A 223 -4.86 -22.37 7.04
CA ASP A 223 -4.71 -23.20 5.86
C ASP A 223 -4.48 -22.39 4.58
N ILE A 224 -4.56 -21.07 4.70
CA ILE A 224 -4.36 -20.15 3.55
C ILE A 224 -3.00 -19.48 3.64
N GLN A 225 -2.25 -19.62 2.57
CA GLN A 225 -1.10 -18.79 2.27
C GLN A 225 -1.51 -17.70 1.27
N MET A 226 -1.38 -16.45 1.67
CA MET A 226 -1.67 -15.29 0.83
C MET A 226 -0.39 -14.53 0.53
N ALA A 227 -0.22 -14.16 -0.73
CA ALA A 227 0.88 -13.31 -1.18
C ALA A 227 0.42 -12.44 -2.36
N SER A 228 0.87 -11.20 -2.39
CA SER A 228 0.71 -10.34 -3.57
C SER A 228 1.57 -10.88 -4.71
N LEU A 229 1.01 -10.90 -5.93
CA LEU A 229 1.74 -11.30 -7.15
C LEU A 229 2.19 -10.07 -7.94
N ASP A 230 1.31 -9.09 -8.06
CA ASP A 230 1.55 -7.83 -8.75
C ASP A 230 0.86 -6.67 -8.03
N HIS A 231 1.28 -5.45 -8.32
CA HIS A 231 0.68 -4.23 -7.81
C HIS A 231 0.84 -3.11 -8.83
N ALA A 232 -0.26 -2.43 -9.16
CA ALA A 232 -0.27 -1.29 -10.05
C ALA A 232 -1.00 -0.11 -9.40
N MET A 233 -0.54 1.12 -9.67
CA MET A 233 -1.17 2.34 -9.18
C MET A 233 -1.12 3.44 -10.22
N TRP A 234 -2.14 4.31 -10.20
CA TRP A 234 -2.21 5.54 -10.97
C TRP A 234 -2.48 6.72 -10.06
N PHE A 235 -1.76 7.81 -10.25
CA PHE A 235 -1.82 9.02 -9.44
C PHE A 235 -2.33 10.18 -10.31
N TYR A 236 -3.44 10.77 -9.91
CA TYR A 236 -4.12 11.78 -10.72
C TYR A 236 -4.12 13.16 -10.09
N ARG A 237 -4.10 13.26 -8.76
CA ARG A 237 -4.23 14.50 -8.02
C ARG A 237 -3.34 14.52 -6.79
N ASP A 238 -3.00 15.72 -6.33
CA ASP A 238 -2.40 15.90 -5.01
C ASP A 238 -3.44 15.63 -3.91
N PHE A 239 -2.98 15.24 -2.74
CA PHE A 239 -3.78 14.91 -1.58
C PHE A 239 -3.04 15.27 -0.30
N ASP A 240 -3.77 15.28 0.83
CA ASP A 240 -3.22 15.66 2.12
C ASP A 240 -3.38 14.51 3.14
N PHE A 241 -2.29 14.16 3.81
CA PHE A 241 -2.30 13.18 4.89
C PHE A 241 -2.69 13.75 6.25
N THR A 242 -2.88 15.06 6.39
CA THR A 242 -3.36 15.69 7.63
C THR A 242 -4.85 15.41 7.87
N ASP A 243 -5.58 15.00 6.82
CA ASP A 243 -6.98 14.54 6.93
C ASP A 243 -7.10 13.06 6.50
N TRP A 244 -8.28 12.50 6.75
CA TRP A 244 -8.62 11.14 6.39
C TRP A 244 -8.74 10.95 4.88
N LEU A 245 -8.21 9.85 4.40
CA LEU A 245 -8.40 9.33 3.05
C LEU A 245 -9.21 8.04 3.14
N LEU A 246 -10.10 7.82 2.17
CA LEU A 246 -10.89 6.60 2.05
C LEU A 246 -10.28 5.67 1.03
N TYR A 247 -9.99 4.44 1.42
CA TYR A 247 -9.62 3.36 0.51
C TYR A 247 -10.84 2.46 0.28
N SER A 248 -11.46 2.57 -0.88
CA SER A 248 -12.59 1.75 -1.31
C SER A 248 -12.08 0.63 -2.19
N ILE A 249 -12.22 -0.61 -1.72
CA ILE A 249 -11.63 -1.80 -2.31
C ILE A 249 -12.73 -2.78 -2.71
N GLU A 250 -12.59 -3.40 -3.87
CA GLU A 250 -13.43 -4.51 -4.30
C GLU A 250 -12.60 -5.61 -4.98
N SER A 251 -13.08 -6.83 -4.91
CA SER A 251 -12.53 -7.96 -5.65
C SER A 251 -13.53 -8.43 -6.70
N PRO A 252 -13.34 -8.07 -7.98
CA PRO A 252 -14.27 -8.44 -9.03
C PRO A 252 -14.19 -9.92 -9.42
N ASN A 253 -13.10 -10.61 -9.10
CA ASN A 253 -12.92 -12.01 -9.46
C ASN A 253 -11.94 -12.74 -8.57
N SER A 254 -12.23 -14.01 -8.30
CA SER A 254 -11.32 -14.96 -7.66
C SER A 254 -11.48 -16.32 -8.33
N ALA A 255 -10.41 -16.85 -8.91
CA ALA A 255 -10.39 -18.15 -9.60
C ALA A 255 -8.97 -18.73 -9.68
N ASN A 256 -8.86 -20.07 -9.76
CA ASN A 256 -7.57 -20.77 -9.91
C ASN A 256 -6.53 -20.36 -8.84
N ALA A 257 -6.94 -20.32 -7.57
CA ALA A 257 -6.14 -19.90 -6.43
C ALA A 257 -5.54 -18.48 -6.56
N ARG A 258 -6.18 -17.60 -7.32
CA ARG A 258 -5.82 -16.19 -7.47
C ARG A 258 -7.07 -15.32 -7.29
N GLY A 259 -6.89 -14.16 -6.67
CA GLY A 259 -7.90 -13.12 -6.59
C GLY A 259 -7.36 -11.83 -7.19
N VAL A 260 -8.19 -11.05 -7.86
CA VAL A 260 -7.88 -9.67 -8.22
C VAL A 260 -8.59 -8.74 -7.26
N ALA A 261 -7.89 -7.72 -6.78
CA ALA A 261 -8.46 -6.66 -5.97
C ALA A 261 -8.19 -5.32 -6.65
N GLN A 262 -9.17 -4.45 -6.66
CA GLN A 262 -9.09 -3.09 -7.18
C GLN A 262 -9.47 -2.11 -6.09
N GLY A 263 -8.79 -0.97 -6.03
CA GLY A 263 -9.07 0.02 -5.02
C GLY A 263 -9.03 1.44 -5.57
N HIS A 264 -9.88 2.29 -5.04
CA HIS A 264 -9.89 3.73 -5.29
C HIS A 264 -9.64 4.46 -3.99
N ILE A 265 -8.71 5.41 -4.02
CA ILE A 265 -8.41 6.24 -2.85
C ILE A 265 -9.00 7.62 -3.09
N TYR A 266 -9.85 8.05 -2.17
CA TYR A 266 -10.56 9.32 -2.21
C TYR A 266 -10.16 10.19 -1.03
N THR A 267 -10.15 11.49 -1.25
CA THR A 267 -10.18 12.45 -0.15
C THR A 267 -11.54 12.39 0.57
N ARG A 268 -11.65 12.98 1.75
CA ARG A 268 -12.94 13.12 2.47
C ARG A 268 -14.04 13.79 1.63
N LYS A 269 -13.65 14.62 0.65
CA LYS A 269 -14.58 15.29 -0.28
C LYS A 269 -15.04 14.41 -1.44
N GLY A 270 -14.59 13.16 -1.50
CA GLY A 270 -14.96 12.21 -2.57
C GLY A 270 -14.25 12.47 -3.91
N ILE A 271 -13.08 13.10 -3.86
CA ILE A 271 -12.24 13.41 -5.02
C ILE A 271 -11.01 12.53 -4.97
#